data_2795cc39e66bf1e5e60224db8f0ca8d5
#
_entry.id   2795cc39e66bf1e5e60224db8f0ca8d5
#
_cell.length_a   1.000
_cell.length_b   1.000
_cell.length_c   1.000
_cell.angle_alpha   90.00
_cell.angle_beta   90.00
_cell.angle_gamma   90.00
#
_symmetry.space_group_name_H-M   'P 1'
#
loop_
_entity.id
_entity.type
_entity.pdbx_description
1 polymer ?
#
loop_
_entity_poly.entity_id
_entity_poly.type
_entity_poly.pdbx_seq_one_letter_code
_entity_poly.pdbx_strand_id
1 'polypeptide(L)'
;MFDDRIEVVSPGGLPAGITAEEYLSGKLFILRNRNLANVFYILGFVEIFGTGITRIKQLYEAGLRKSDFEVSENTIKIMLPVFEENMNLTEDERTVYKILSRTVLKSISEIAPYVSFGKSKTIQILKDLIQKGIVTAEGKGRGT
;
A
#
# COMPACT_ATOMS: atom_id res chain seq x y z
N MET A 1 -5.37 -10.89 8.11
CA MET A 1 -4.18 -10.04 8.23
C MET A 1 -3.08 -10.75 7.46
N PHE A 2 -2.29 -10.05 6.66
CA PHE A 2 -1.21 -10.59 5.84
C PHE A 2 0.11 -10.13 6.44
N ASP A 3 1.24 -10.75 6.07
CA ASP A 3 2.56 -10.37 6.60
C ASP A 3 3.04 -9.02 6.07
N ASP A 4 2.53 -8.59 4.92
CA ASP A 4 2.94 -7.39 4.20
C ASP A 4 1.88 -6.27 4.18
N ARG A 5 0.66 -6.53 4.67
CA ARG A 5 -0.44 -5.56 4.64
C ARG A 5 -1.58 -5.90 5.57
N ILE A 6 -2.40 -4.90 5.85
CA ILE A 6 -3.72 -5.05 6.47
C ILE A 6 -4.76 -4.76 5.39
N GLU A 7 -5.74 -5.63 5.25
CA GLU A 7 -6.93 -5.40 4.43
C GLU A 7 -8.15 -5.24 5.35
N VAL A 8 -8.89 -4.17 5.13
CA VAL A 8 -10.17 -3.91 5.79
C VAL A 8 -11.24 -3.94 4.72
N VAL A 9 -12.15 -4.89 4.84
CA VAL A 9 -13.25 -5.07 3.89
C VAL A 9 -14.57 -4.80 4.60
N SER A 10 -15.30 -3.81 4.11
CA SER A 10 -16.65 -3.47 4.58
C SER A 10 -17.68 -3.99 3.58
N PRO A 11 -18.62 -4.85 3.99
CA PRO A 11 -19.71 -5.26 3.12
C PRO A 11 -20.67 -4.11 2.84
N GLY A 12 -21.19 -4.07 1.62
CA GLY A 12 -22.04 -3.02 1.07
C GLY A 12 -21.25 -1.87 0.43
N GLY A 13 -21.72 -1.45 -0.74
CA GLY A 13 -21.14 -0.35 -1.51
C GLY A 13 -21.39 1.04 -0.92
N LEU A 14 -21.15 2.08 -1.71
CA LEU A 14 -21.42 3.46 -1.32
C LEU A 14 -22.94 3.70 -1.19
N PRO A 15 -23.35 4.65 -0.34
CA PRO A 15 -24.72 5.13 -0.34
C PRO A 15 -25.17 5.64 -1.71
N ALA A 16 -26.46 5.54 -2.01
CA ALA A 16 -27.01 6.00 -3.28
C ALA A 16 -26.69 7.48 -3.53
N GLY A 17 -26.32 7.80 -4.76
CA GLY A 17 -25.99 9.16 -5.20
C GLY A 17 -24.55 9.59 -4.95
N ILE A 18 -23.69 8.70 -4.47
CA ILE A 18 -22.26 8.99 -4.25
C ILE A 18 -21.42 8.17 -5.22
N THR A 19 -20.53 8.85 -5.93
CA THR A 19 -19.57 8.21 -6.80
C THR A 19 -18.31 7.76 -6.02
N ALA A 20 -17.60 6.77 -6.58
CA ALA A 20 -16.32 6.34 -6.01
C ALA A 20 -15.30 7.49 -5.99
N GLU A 21 -15.30 8.35 -7.02
CA GLU A 21 -14.42 9.50 -7.11
C GLU A 21 -14.68 10.51 -5.98
N GLU A 22 -15.93 10.86 -5.74
CA GLU A 22 -16.32 11.76 -4.65
C GLU A 22 -15.92 11.19 -3.28
N TYR A 23 -16.20 9.91 -3.05
CA TYR A 23 -15.80 9.23 -1.82
C TYR A 23 -14.27 9.24 -1.62
N LEU A 24 -13.53 8.88 -2.67
CA LEU A 24 -12.07 8.80 -2.63
C LEU A 24 -11.39 10.18 -2.59
N SER A 25 -12.11 11.26 -2.93
CA SER A 25 -11.61 12.63 -2.76
C SER A 25 -11.37 13.00 -1.29
N GLY A 26 -12.02 12.27 -0.36
CA GLY A 26 -11.96 12.55 1.08
C GLY A 26 -12.64 13.86 1.49
N LYS A 27 -13.46 14.44 0.61
CA LYS A 27 -14.19 15.70 0.86
C LYS A 27 -15.61 15.48 1.34
N LEU A 28 -16.12 14.26 1.18
CA LEU A 28 -17.47 13.90 1.59
C LEU A 28 -17.46 13.23 2.94
N PHE A 29 -18.34 13.70 3.81
CA PHE A 29 -18.64 13.09 5.08
C PHE A 29 -20.06 12.53 5.07
N ILE A 30 -20.18 11.21 4.94
CA ILE A 30 -21.47 10.52 4.90
C ILE A 30 -21.45 9.32 5.83
N LEU A 31 -22.37 9.34 6.78
CA LEU A 31 -22.59 8.25 7.70
C LEU A 31 -23.71 7.35 7.20
N ARG A 32 -23.41 6.07 6.96
CA ARG A 32 -24.44 5.06 6.62
C ARG A 32 -25.37 4.78 7.80
N ASN A 33 -24.81 4.78 8.99
CA ASN A 33 -25.56 4.59 10.24
C ASN A 33 -25.16 5.69 11.24
N ARG A 34 -25.95 6.75 11.28
CA ARG A 34 -25.70 7.91 12.16
C ARG A 34 -25.73 7.55 13.63
N ASN A 35 -26.65 6.67 14.04
CA ASN A 35 -26.79 6.30 15.45
C ASN A 35 -25.57 5.53 15.93
N LEU A 36 -25.11 4.56 15.16
CA LEU A 36 -23.92 3.78 15.47
C LEU A 36 -22.66 4.67 15.48
N ALA A 37 -22.52 5.56 14.51
CA ALA A 37 -21.40 6.48 14.45
C ALA A 37 -21.38 7.43 15.67
N ASN A 38 -22.54 7.94 16.11
CA ASN A 38 -22.64 8.77 17.29
C ASN A 38 -22.22 8.02 18.57
N VAL A 39 -22.63 6.76 18.72
CA VAL A 39 -22.18 5.93 19.85
C VAL A 39 -20.67 5.79 19.86
N PHE A 40 -20.05 5.45 18.75
CA PHE A 40 -18.60 5.32 18.65
C PHE A 40 -17.86 6.66 18.86
N TYR A 41 -18.46 7.77 18.42
CA TYR A 41 -17.93 9.10 18.67
C TYR A 41 -17.93 9.44 20.17
N ILE A 42 -19.05 9.20 20.87
CA ILE A 42 -19.16 9.43 22.32
C ILE A 42 -18.15 8.57 23.10
N LEU A 43 -17.90 7.33 22.62
CA LEU A 43 -16.91 6.42 23.20
C LEU A 43 -15.46 6.77 22.81
N GLY A 44 -15.23 7.79 21.98
CA GLY A 44 -13.90 8.21 21.55
C GLY A 44 -13.22 7.25 20.55
N PHE A 45 -13.97 6.34 19.91
CA PHE A 45 -13.42 5.39 18.96
C PHE A 45 -13.31 5.94 17.53
N VAL A 46 -14.11 6.94 17.17
CA VAL A 46 -14.11 7.54 15.83
C VAL A 46 -14.22 9.06 15.90
N GLU A 47 -13.68 9.71 14.88
CA GLU A 47 -13.86 11.13 14.60
C GLU A 47 -14.95 11.30 13.53
N ILE A 48 -15.80 12.33 13.65
CA ILE A 48 -16.93 12.57 12.72
C ILE A 48 -16.60 13.69 11.72
N PHE A 49 -15.36 13.74 11.22
CA PHE A 49 -14.93 14.85 10.34
C PHE A 49 -14.68 14.45 8.88
N GLY A 50 -14.87 13.18 8.52
CA GLY A 50 -14.65 12.69 7.15
C GLY A 50 -13.19 12.73 6.67
N THR A 51 -12.24 12.93 7.58
CA THR A 51 -10.81 13.11 7.27
C THR A 51 -10.04 11.80 7.07
N GLY A 52 -10.66 10.64 7.31
CA GLY A 52 -9.97 9.35 7.37
C GLY A 52 -9.21 8.99 6.08
N ILE A 53 -9.85 9.12 4.92
CA ILE A 53 -9.20 8.80 3.62
C ILE A 53 -8.03 9.74 3.36
N THR A 54 -8.21 11.04 3.59
CA THR A 54 -7.15 12.05 3.40
C THR A 54 -5.97 11.78 4.33
N ARG A 55 -6.22 11.48 5.61
CA ARG A 55 -5.17 11.12 6.59
C ARG A 55 -4.41 9.87 6.18
N ILE A 56 -5.10 8.82 5.75
CA ILE A 56 -4.44 7.60 5.25
C ILE A 56 -3.55 7.94 4.06
N LYS A 57 -4.05 8.65 3.06
CA LYS A 57 -3.26 9.03 1.89
C LYS A 57 -2.03 9.85 2.27
N GLN A 58 -2.17 10.83 3.16
CA GLN A 58 -1.05 11.65 3.65
C GLN A 58 -0.01 10.82 4.42
N LEU A 59 -0.45 9.94 5.31
CA LEU A 59 0.47 9.07 6.06
C LEU A 59 1.29 8.16 5.12
N TYR A 60 0.66 7.65 4.06
CA TYR A 60 1.34 6.81 3.09
C TYR A 60 2.09 7.59 2.00
N GLU A 61 2.02 8.93 1.98
CA GLU A 61 2.69 9.75 0.98
C GLU A 61 4.21 9.62 1.03
N ALA A 62 4.78 9.54 2.23
CA ALA A 62 6.21 9.34 2.45
C ALA A 62 6.65 7.87 2.33
N GLY A 63 5.71 6.92 2.33
CA GLY A 63 5.99 5.48 2.28
C GLY A 63 6.41 4.99 0.89
N LEU A 64 7.17 3.89 0.86
CA LEU A 64 7.58 3.20 -0.37
C LEU A 64 6.38 2.56 -1.08
N ARG A 65 5.39 2.12 -0.34
CA ARG A 65 4.13 1.55 -0.84
C ARG A 65 2.98 2.47 -0.47
N LYS A 66 2.07 2.66 -1.40
CA LYS A 66 0.87 3.49 -1.19
C LYS A 66 -0.27 2.66 -0.64
N SER A 67 -1.14 3.30 0.14
CA SER A 67 -2.45 2.73 0.45
C SER A 67 -3.31 2.62 -0.81
N ASP A 68 -4.17 1.63 -0.85
CA ASP A 68 -5.12 1.42 -1.95
C ASP A 68 -6.55 1.32 -1.46
N PHE A 69 -7.49 1.76 -2.28
CA PHE A 69 -8.91 1.82 -1.97
C PHE A 69 -9.69 1.26 -3.16
N GLU A 70 -10.38 0.17 -2.93
CA GLU A 70 -11.21 -0.48 -3.93
C GLU A 70 -12.69 -0.32 -3.54
N VAL A 71 -13.46 0.28 -4.43
CA VAL A 71 -14.89 0.51 -4.24
C VAL A 71 -15.66 -0.24 -5.31
N SER A 72 -16.56 -1.13 -4.88
CA SER A 72 -17.47 -1.87 -5.74
C SER A 72 -18.92 -1.64 -5.29
N GLU A 73 -19.87 -2.21 -6.04
CA GLU A 73 -21.30 -2.15 -5.67
C GLU A 73 -21.58 -2.73 -4.28
N ASN A 74 -20.86 -3.78 -3.89
CA ASN A 74 -21.17 -4.56 -2.71
C ASN A 74 -20.08 -4.56 -1.65
N THR A 75 -18.95 -3.90 -1.90
CA THR A 75 -17.83 -3.86 -0.95
C THR A 75 -17.03 -2.58 -1.08
N ILE A 76 -16.46 -2.15 0.04
CA ILE A 76 -15.40 -1.16 0.10
C ILE A 76 -14.21 -1.84 0.76
N LYS A 77 -13.08 -1.91 0.06
CA LYS A 77 -11.84 -2.49 0.57
C LYS A 77 -10.77 -1.41 0.69
N ILE A 78 -10.09 -1.41 1.82
CA ILE A 78 -8.94 -0.55 2.09
C ILE A 78 -7.75 -1.46 2.29
N MET A 79 -6.69 -1.24 1.53
CA MET A 79 -5.43 -1.95 1.65
C MET A 79 -4.37 -1.01 2.21
N LEU A 80 -3.81 -1.38 3.35
CA LEU A 80 -2.77 -0.65 4.07
C LEU A 80 -1.52 -1.52 4.10
N PRO A 81 -0.55 -1.31 3.19
CA PRO A 81 0.74 -1.99 3.25
C PRO A 81 1.46 -1.72 4.57
N VAL A 82 2.34 -2.62 5.00
CA VAL A 82 3.26 -2.30 6.09
C VAL A 82 4.02 -1.03 5.70
N PHE A 83 3.96 -0.05 6.60
CA PHE A 83 4.61 1.24 6.36
C PHE A 83 6.13 1.06 6.42
N GLU A 84 6.77 1.44 5.34
CA GLU A 84 8.22 1.46 5.20
C GLU A 84 8.62 2.88 4.83
N GLU A 85 9.43 3.51 5.67
CA GLU A 85 9.93 4.84 5.39
C GLU A 85 10.74 4.86 4.09
N ASN A 86 10.73 6.02 3.43
CA ASN A 86 11.48 6.27 2.21
C ASN A 86 12.97 6.38 2.53
N MET A 87 13.63 5.24 2.75
CA MET A 87 15.05 5.15 3.07
C MET A 87 15.86 5.58 1.86
N ASN A 88 16.10 6.86 1.63
CA ASN A 88 17.04 7.44 0.63
C ASN A 88 17.34 6.53 -0.58
N LEU A 89 16.28 5.95 -1.18
CA LEU A 89 16.39 5.10 -2.36
C LEU A 89 16.36 5.99 -3.61
N THR A 90 17.24 5.69 -4.54
CA THR A 90 17.16 6.23 -5.89
C THR A 90 15.89 5.75 -6.61
N GLU A 91 15.46 6.42 -7.69
CA GLU A 91 14.29 6.00 -8.46
C GLU A 91 14.42 4.58 -9.03
N ASP A 92 15.63 4.18 -9.43
CA ASP A 92 15.90 2.84 -9.93
C ASP A 92 15.79 1.78 -8.80
N GLU A 93 16.32 2.09 -7.62
CA GLU A 93 16.21 1.23 -6.44
C GLU A 93 14.74 1.07 -6.01
N ARG A 94 13.94 2.14 -6.04
CA ARG A 94 12.50 2.09 -5.75
C ARG A 94 11.76 1.22 -6.75
N THR A 95 12.11 1.32 -8.03
CA THR A 95 11.49 0.51 -9.08
C THR A 95 11.74 -0.97 -8.83
N VAL A 96 12.97 -1.36 -8.53
CA VAL A 96 13.30 -2.76 -8.19
C VAL A 96 12.61 -3.18 -6.90
N TYR A 97 12.65 -2.35 -5.86
CA TYR A 97 12.05 -2.67 -4.57
C TYR A 97 10.53 -2.93 -4.65
N LYS A 98 9.79 -2.15 -5.45
CA LYS A 98 8.34 -2.34 -5.67
C LYS A 98 7.99 -3.68 -6.31
N ILE A 99 8.91 -4.27 -7.08
CA ILE A 99 8.72 -5.56 -7.75
C ILE A 99 8.95 -6.72 -6.77
N LEU A 100 9.76 -6.51 -5.73
CA LEU A 100 10.08 -7.52 -4.73
C LEU A 100 8.89 -7.77 -3.79
N SER A 101 8.82 -8.95 -3.24
CA SER A 101 7.81 -9.38 -2.26
C SER A 101 8.52 -9.84 -0.99
N ARG A 102 7.88 -9.68 0.16
CA ARG A 102 8.38 -10.23 1.43
C ARG A 102 8.22 -11.73 1.55
N THR A 103 7.26 -12.28 0.83
CA THR A 103 6.83 -13.68 0.99
C THR A 103 7.22 -14.56 -0.18
N VAL A 104 7.64 -13.97 -1.31
CA VAL A 104 7.97 -14.73 -2.53
C VAL A 104 9.36 -14.34 -2.99
N LEU A 105 10.25 -15.32 -3.04
CA LEU A 105 11.58 -15.16 -3.62
C LEU A 105 11.45 -14.92 -5.12
N LYS A 106 12.18 -13.95 -5.63
CA LYS A 106 12.24 -13.63 -7.07
C LYS A 106 13.68 -13.70 -7.55
N SER A 107 13.86 -14.39 -8.65
CA SER A 107 15.13 -14.40 -9.38
C SER A 107 15.31 -13.12 -10.20
N ILE A 108 16.55 -12.83 -10.58
CA ILE A 108 16.88 -11.68 -11.45
C ILE A 108 16.14 -11.77 -12.79
N SER A 109 15.92 -12.99 -13.29
CA SER A 109 15.21 -13.22 -14.56
C SER A 109 13.71 -12.87 -14.47
N GLU A 110 13.12 -12.98 -13.27
CA GLU A 110 11.74 -12.59 -13.03
C GLU A 110 11.58 -11.09 -12.77
N ILE A 111 12.63 -10.40 -12.35
CA ILE A 111 12.64 -8.94 -12.12
C ILE A 111 12.89 -8.21 -13.44
N ALA A 112 13.77 -8.72 -14.29
CA ALA A 112 14.23 -8.07 -15.51
C ALA A 112 13.12 -7.58 -16.46
N PRO A 113 11.99 -8.29 -16.66
CA PRO A 113 10.91 -7.82 -17.55
C PRO A 113 10.17 -6.55 -17.05
N TYR A 114 10.27 -6.25 -15.77
CA TYR A 114 9.53 -5.15 -15.13
C TYR A 114 10.38 -3.87 -14.93
N VAL A 115 11.65 -3.90 -15.36
CA VAL A 115 12.56 -2.75 -15.25
C VAL A 115 12.99 -2.28 -16.65
N SER A 116 13.22 -0.99 -16.80
CA SER A 116 13.64 -0.38 -18.07
C SER A 116 15.15 -0.45 -18.32
N PHE A 117 15.92 -1.06 -17.42
CA PHE A 117 17.38 -1.14 -17.51
C PHE A 117 17.88 -2.60 -17.56
N GLY A 118 19.12 -2.77 -18.02
CA GLY A 118 19.68 -4.10 -18.29
C GLY A 118 20.02 -4.91 -17.03
N LYS A 119 20.20 -6.22 -17.20
CA LYS A 119 20.48 -7.19 -16.15
C LYS A 119 21.64 -6.82 -15.23
N SER A 120 22.72 -6.26 -15.79
CA SER A 120 23.89 -5.84 -14.99
C SER A 120 23.55 -4.74 -14.00
N LYS A 121 22.74 -3.74 -14.41
CA LYS A 121 22.28 -2.67 -13.53
C LYS A 121 21.31 -3.19 -12.48
N THR A 122 20.43 -4.12 -12.83
CA THR A 122 19.53 -4.79 -11.87
C THR A 122 20.31 -5.50 -10.77
N ILE A 123 21.38 -6.23 -11.13
CA ILE A 123 22.26 -6.92 -10.17
C ILE A 123 22.95 -5.92 -9.24
N GLN A 124 23.43 -4.80 -9.78
CA GLN A 124 24.07 -3.77 -8.97
C GLN A 124 23.09 -3.17 -7.96
N ILE A 125 21.90 -2.81 -8.40
CA ILE A 125 20.84 -2.26 -7.54
C ILE A 125 20.45 -3.25 -6.43
N LEU A 126 20.30 -4.53 -6.75
CA LEU A 126 20.00 -5.55 -5.75
C LEU A 126 21.11 -5.67 -4.71
N LYS A 127 22.39 -5.59 -5.12
CA LYS A 127 23.54 -5.57 -4.19
C LYS A 127 23.49 -4.36 -3.26
N ASP A 128 23.18 -3.19 -3.81
CA ASP A 128 23.08 -1.94 -3.04
C ASP A 128 21.94 -2.00 -2.02
N LEU A 129 20.78 -2.55 -2.42
CA LEU A 129 19.63 -2.78 -1.53
C LEU A 129 19.95 -3.79 -0.41
N ILE A 130 20.72 -4.85 -0.73
CA ILE A 130 21.19 -5.83 0.26
C ILE A 130 22.18 -5.19 1.23
N GLN A 131 23.12 -4.39 0.72
CA GLN A 131 24.09 -3.67 1.54
C GLN A 131 23.41 -2.65 2.49
N LYS A 132 22.34 -2.02 2.04
CA LYS A 132 21.50 -1.14 2.85
C LYS A 132 20.62 -1.91 3.87
N GLY A 133 20.62 -3.24 3.86
CA GLY A 133 19.79 -4.08 4.74
C GLY A 133 18.29 -4.07 4.44
N ILE A 134 17.90 -3.57 3.27
CA ILE A 134 16.49 -3.42 2.85
C ILE A 134 15.95 -4.71 2.24
N VAL A 135 16.83 -5.49 1.60
CA VAL A 135 16.52 -6.76 0.93
C VAL A 135 17.47 -7.83 1.43
N THR A 136 16.97 -9.05 1.52
CA THR A 136 17.80 -10.23 1.81
C THR A 136 17.90 -11.11 0.58
N ALA A 137 19.05 -11.75 0.38
CA ALA A 137 19.23 -12.75 -0.67
C ALA A 137 19.27 -14.14 -0.06
N GLU A 138 18.49 -15.06 -0.60
CA GLU A 138 18.53 -16.47 -0.24
C GLU A 138 19.06 -17.31 -1.43
N GLY A 139 19.97 -18.24 -1.13
CA GLY A 139 20.53 -19.16 -2.12
C GLY A 139 22.02 -19.06 -2.31
N LYS A 140 22.63 -20.19 -2.67
CA LYS A 140 24.07 -20.34 -2.96
C LYS A 140 24.27 -20.75 -4.42
N GLY A 141 23.85 -19.97 -5.39
CA GLY A 141 23.97 -20.38 -6.77
C GLY A 141 24.29 -19.26 -7.76
N ARG A 142 24.78 -19.63 -8.96
CA ARG A 142 25.10 -18.73 -10.07
C ARG A 142 23.87 -18.04 -10.69
N GLY A 143 22.69 -18.14 -10.10
CA GLY A 143 21.42 -17.64 -10.63
C GLY A 143 20.54 -16.89 -9.63
N THR A 144 21.04 -16.59 -8.45
CA THR A 144 20.35 -15.76 -7.47
C THR A 144 20.53 -14.28 -7.76
#